data_c033b3e5ee301cc2fa42a3e5344df00e
#
_entry.id   c033b3e5ee301cc2fa42a3e5344df00e
#
_cell.length_a   1.000
_cell.length_b   1.000
_cell.length_c   1.000
_cell.angle_alpha   90.00
_cell.angle_beta   90.00
_cell.angle_gamma   90.00
#
_symmetry.space_group_name_H-M   'P 1'
#
loop_
_entity.id
_entity.type
_entity.pdbx_description
1 polymer ?
#
loop_
_entity_poly.entity_id
_entity_poly.type
_entity_poly.pdbx_seq_one_letter_code
_entity_poly.pdbx_strand_id
1 'polypeptide(L)'
;KIINYKNKKKAENSILNLLKKNKINIICLAGFMKILSKQFIKKFKKPILNIHPSLLPKYKGLNTHSRVILNKEKFSGCTVHLVKPALDSGKIIGQKIVKIRKNENALKLSKRILKQEHILYSKTIRKFVSNL
;
A
#
# COMPACT_ATOMS: atom_id res chain seq x y z
N LYS A 1 2.23 13.91 -14.23
CA LYS A 1 3.44 14.67 -13.92
C LYS A 1 4.44 13.79 -13.18
N ILE A 2 5.69 13.73 -13.65
CA ILE A 2 6.77 13.01 -12.99
C ILE A 2 7.38 13.92 -11.93
N ILE A 3 7.55 13.40 -10.70
CA ILE A 3 8.17 14.12 -9.59
C ILE A 3 9.44 13.40 -9.19
N ASN A 4 10.56 14.13 -9.21
CA ASN A 4 11.84 13.59 -8.79
C ASN A 4 11.93 13.58 -7.26
N TYR A 5 12.13 12.38 -6.69
CA TYR A 5 12.19 12.16 -5.25
C TYR A 5 13.61 12.23 -4.65
N LYS A 6 14.63 12.71 -5.42
CA LYS A 6 16.00 12.90 -4.90
C LYS A 6 16.01 13.81 -3.67
N ASN A 7 15.21 14.88 -3.69
CA ASN A 7 14.99 15.71 -2.50
C ASN A 7 13.55 15.48 -2.01
N LYS A 8 13.40 14.66 -0.97
CA LYS A 8 12.11 14.25 -0.42
C LYS A 8 11.23 15.45 -0.03
N LYS A 9 11.79 16.45 0.67
CA LYS A 9 11.04 17.62 1.13
C LYS A 9 10.50 18.46 -0.03
N LYS A 10 11.32 18.70 -1.07
CA LYS A 10 10.88 19.40 -2.27
C LYS A 10 9.82 18.60 -3.03
N ALA A 11 10.03 17.29 -3.18
CA ALA A 11 9.08 16.41 -3.85
C ALA A 11 7.72 16.40 -3.15
N GLU A 12 7.70 16.21 -1.83
CA GLU A 12 6.47 16.18 -1.05
C GLU A 12 5.73 17.54 -1.06
N ASN A 13 6.44 18.66 -1.00
CA ASN A 13 5.82 19.97 -1.14
C ASN A 13 5.21 20.18 -2.54
N SER A 14 5.90 19.74 -3.60
CA SER A 14 5.37 19.80 -4.97
C SER A 14 4.11 18.94 -5.11
N ILE A 15 4.08 17.75 -4.49
CA ILE A 15 2.88 16.90 -4.46
C ILE A 15 1.75 17.60 -3.73
N LEU A 16 1.98 18.14 -2.53
CA LEU A 16 0.96 18.83 -1.75
C LEU A 16 0.33 20.00 -2.52
N ASN A 17 1.15 20.78 -3.23
CA ASN A 17 0.67 21.90 -4.06
C ASN A 17 -0.23 21.41 -5.20
N LEU A 18 0.15 20.30 -5.86
CA LEU A 18 -0.67 19.69 -6.92
C LEU A 18 -1.99 19.15 -6.37
N LEU A 19 -1.95 18.46 -5.23
CA LEU A 19 -3.14 17.93 -4.57
C LEU A 19 -4.12 19.03 -4.20
N LYS A 20 -3.61 20.14 -3.64
CA LYS A 20 -4.41 21.31 -3.28
C LYS A 20 -5.00 21.98 -4.52
N LYS A 21 -4.17 22.25 -5.55
CA LYS A 21 -4.61 22.88 -6.82
C LYS A 21 -5.75 22.09 -7.48
N ASN A 22 -5.68 20.76 -7.44
CA ASN A 22 -6.67 19.88 -8.07
C ASN A 22 -7.78 19.43 -7.10
N LYS A 23 -7.87 20.01 -5.90
CA LYS A 23 -8.90 19.70 -4.88
C LYS A 23 -9.01 18.20 -4.57
N ILE A 24 -7.86 17.50 -4.51
CA ILE A 24 -7.83 16.05 -4.26
C ILE A 24 -8.19 15.75 -2.80
N ASN A 25 -9.11 14.83 -2.59
CA ASN A 25 -9.63 14.44 -1.28
C ASN A 25 -9.18 13.05 -0.79
N ILE A 26 -8.54 12.27 -1.63
CA ILE A 26 -8.01 10.95 -1.30
C ILE A 26 -6.76 10.65 -2.12
N ILE A 27 -5.79 9.98 -1.51
CA ILE A 27 -4.62 9.43 -2.21
C ILE A 27 -4.70 7.91 -2.15
N CYS A 28 -4.47 7.25 -3.29
CA CYS A 28 -4.35 5.80 -3.38
C CYS A 28 -2.93 5.45 -3.83
N LEU A 29 -2.16 4.84 -2.93
CA LEU A 29 -0.78 4.39 -3.20
C LEU A 29 -0.80 2.94 -3.66
N ALA A 30 -0.09 2.66 -4.75
CA ALA A 30 0.14 1.32 -5.27
C ALA A 30 1.58 1.23 -5.78
N GLY A 31 2.35 0.26 -5.28
CA GLY A 31 3.78 0.12 -5.60
C GLY A 31 4.62 1.33 -5.19
N PHE A 32 4.18 2.11 -4.23
CA PHE A 32 4.89 3.27 -3.74
C PHE A 32 5.97 2.86 -2.73
N MET A 33 7.22 2.83 -3.19
CA MET A 33 8.38 2.31 -2.44
C MET A 33 9.03 3.33 -1.49
N LYS A 34 8.42 4.49 -1.30
CA LYS A 34 8.92 5.54 -0.39
C LYS A 34 8.01 5.67 0.83
N ILE A 35 8.57 6.09 1.94
CA ILE A 35 7.79 6.40 3.15
C ILE A 35 7.43 7.88 3.11
N LEU A 36 6.14 8.20 3.14
CA LEU A 36 5.68 9.58 3.27
C LEU A 36 6.08 10.15 4.62
N SER A 37 6.51 11.41 4.65
CA SER A 37 6.89 12.06 5.88
C SER A 37 5.69 12.32 6.80
N LYS A 38 5.93 12.34 8.10
CA LYS A 38 4.93 12.75 9.11
C LYS A 38 4.33 14.12 8.78
N GLN A 39 5.17 15.05 8.27
CA GLN A 39 4.73 16.38 7.85
C GLN A 39 3.79 16.34 6.65
N PHE A 40 4.09 15.51 5.63
CA PHE A 40 3.21 15.33 4.48
C PHE A 40 1.83 14.86 4.90
N ILE A 41 1.77 13.79 5.68
CA ILE A 41 0.50 13.21 6.16
C ILE A 41 -0.28 14.23 6.98
N LYS A 42 0.39 14.96 7.90
CA LYS A 42 -0.23 16.01 8.71
C LYS A 42 -0.76 17.19 7.89
N LYS A 43 -0.05 17.57 6.81
CA LYS A 43 -0.48 18.68 5.93
C LYS A 43 -1.60 18.29 4.98
N PHE A 44 -1.59 17.08 4.46
CA PHE A 44 -2.64 16.61 3.55
C PHE A 44 -4.00 16.48 4.25
N LYS A 45 -4.04 16.01 5.48
CA LYS A 45 -5.25 15.92 6.35
C LYS A 45 -6.43 15.12 5.77
N LYS A 46 -6.23 14.40 4.69
CA LYS A 46 -7.23 13.59 4.00
C LYS A 46 -6.78 12.13 3.99
N PRO A 47 -7.69 11.16 3.72
CA PRO A 47 -7.32 9.76 3.68
C PRO A 47 -6.23 9.46 2.65
N ILE A 48 -5.27 8.62 3.05
CA ILE A 48 -4.27 8.02 2.17
C ILE A 48 -4.41 6.52 2.34
N LEU A 49 -4.79 5.83 1.28
CA LEU A 49 -4.84 4.37 1.22
C LEU A 49 -3.57 3.83 0.60
N ASN A 50 -3.12 2.68 1.07
CA ASN A 50 -2.04 1.91 0.47
C ASN A 50 -2.46 0.45 0.36
N ILE A 51 -1.96 -0.23 -0.68
CA ILE A 51 -2.04 -1.68 -0.78
C ILE A 51 -0.66 -2.27 -0.52
N HIS A 52 -0.61 -3.28 0.36
CA HIS A 52 0.62 -3.95 0.77
C HIS A 52 0.53 -5.46 0.50
N PRO A 53 1.55 -6.08 -0.12
CA PRO A 53 1.50 -7.48 -0.55
C PRO A 53 1.80 -8.47 0.56
N SER A 54 1.17 -8.31 1.73
CA SER A 54 1.20 -9.28 2.82
C SER A 54 -0.07 -9.21 3.67
N LEU A 55 -0.24 -10.16 4.56
CA LEU A 55 -1.27 -10.15 5.59
C LEU A 55 -0.79 -9.34 6.80
N LEU A 56 -0.93 -8.02 6.73
CA LEU A 56 -0.56 -7.15 7.86
C LEU A 56 -1.29 -7.57 9.15
N PRO A 57 -0.62 -7.46 10.29
CA PRO A 57 0.66 -6.80 10.59
C PRO A 57 1.92 -7.61 10.27
N LYS A 58 1.79 -8.84 9.74
CA LYS A 58 2.95 -9.65 9.35
C LYS A 58 3.60 -9.10 8.07
N TYR A 59 4.93 -9.27 7.96
CA TYR A 59 5.71 -8.96 6.76
C TYR A 59 5.56 -7.51 6.26
N LYS A 60 5.65 -6.55 7.18
CA LYS A 60 5.81 -5.14 6.83
C LYS A 60 7.08 -4.91 6.00
N GLY A 61 7.09 -3.86 5.18
CA GLY A 61 8.25 -3.45 4.39
C GLY A 61 8.43 -4.28 3.12
N LEU A 62 9.69 -4.41 2.69
CA LEU A 62 10.06 -4.97 1.39
C LEU A 62 10.21 -6.50 1.41
N ASN A 63 10.34 -7.08 0.19
CA ASN A 63 10.62 -8.50 -0.04
C ASN A 63 9.65 -9.47 0.64
N THR A 64 8.38 -9.11 0.73
CA THR A 64 7.35 -9.87 1.45
C THR A 64 7.23 -11.31 0.96
N HIS A 65 7.17 -11.53 -0.36
CA HIS A 65 6.99 -12.86 -0.95
C HIS A 65 8.16 -13.80 -0.65
N SER A 66 9.40 -13.31 -0.76
CA SER A 66 10.59 -14.10 -0.43
C SER A 66 10.63 -14.47 1.05
N ARG A 67 10.29 -13.52 1.93
CA ARG A 67 10.25 -13.74 3.39
C ARG A 67 9.17 -14.74 3.79
N VAL A 68 8.01 -14.66 3.17
CA VAL A 68 6.89 -15.60 3.40
C VAL A 68 7.26 -17.03 2.98
N ILE A 69 7.90 -17.19 1.81
CA ILE A 69 8.37 -18.50 1.32
C ILE A 69 9.47 -19.07 2.22
N LEU A 70 10.47 -18.25 2.59
CA LEU A 70 11.56 -18.67 3.49
C LEU A 70 11.03 -19.13 4.85
N ASN A 71 10.01 -18.47 5.37
CA ASN A 71 9.39 -18.84 6.65
C ASN A 71 8.38 -19.99 6.53
N LYS A 72 8.29 -20.62 5.34
CA LYS A 72 7.39 -21.78 5.10
C LYS A 72 5.94 -21.53 5.53
N GLU A 73 5.47 -20.30 5.36
CA GLU A 73 4.08 -19.94 5.68
C GLU A 73 3.10 -20.72 4.77
N LYS A 74 1.96 -21.07 5.32
CA LYS A 74 0.87 -21.73 4.56
C LYS A 74 0.00 -20.74 3.78
N PHE A 75 -0.04 -19.48 4.24
CA PHE A 75 -0.86 -18.42 3.68
C PHE A 75 -0.06 -17.15 3.54
N SER A 76 -0.38 -16.39 2.50
CA SER A 76 0.02 -15.01 2.27
C SER A 76 -1.20 -14.21 1.84
N GLY A 77 -1.02 -13.04 1.27
CA GLY A 77 -2.12 -12.23 0.78
C GLY A 77 -1.74 -10.78 0.57
N CYS A 78 -2.74 -9.94 0.56
CA CYS A 78 -2.57 -8.51 0.46
C CYS A 78 -3.53 -7.75 1.40
N THR A 79 -3.14 -6.55 1.77
CA THR A 79 -3.85 -5.71 2.73
C THR A 79 -3.99 -4.29 2.20
N VAL A 80 -5.20 -3.75 2.21
CA VAL A 80 -5.45 -2.32 2.03
C VAL A 80 -5.56 -1.69 3.41
N HIS A 81 -4.79 -0.63 3.66
CA HIS A 81 -4.79 0.06 4.94
C HIS A 81 -4.69 1.57 4.77
N LEU A 82 -5.12 2.30 5.80
CA LEU A 82 -4.85 3.75 5.91
C LEU A 82 -3.37 3.96 6.22
N VAL A 83 -2.76 4.94 5.57
CA VAL A 83 -1.36 5.30 5.80
C VAL A 83 -1.24 6.16 7.06
N LYS A 84 -0.34 5.76 7.95
CA LYS A 84 0.12 6.52 9.11
C LYS A 84 1.64 6.74 9.02
N PRO A 85 2.22 7.63 9.85
CA PRO A 85 3.66 7.88 9.83
C PRO A 85 4.55 6.66 10.06
N ALA A 86 4.05 5.66 10.80
CA ALA A 86 4.77 4.40 10.97
C ALA A 86 4.51 3.45 9.80
N LEU A 87 5.54 2.72 9.39
CA LEU A 87 5.51 1.82 8.22
C LEU A 87 4.43 0.75 8.37
N ASP A 88 3.56 0.64 7.36
CA ASP A 88 2.52 -0.38 7.21
C ASP A 88 1.73 -0.65 8.51
N SER A 89 1.35 0.42 9.23
CA SER A 89 0.78 0.32 10.58
C SER A 89 -0.60 0.93 10.74
N GLY A 90 -1.16 1.52 9.70
CA GLY A 90 -2.48 2.15 9.77
C GLY A 90 -3.63 1.14 9.81
N LYS A 91 -4.84 1.65 10.09
CA LYS A 91 -6.06 0.82 10.16
C LYS A 91 -6.25 0.02 8.89
N ILE A 92 -6.43 -1.28 9.04
CA ILE A 92 -6.75 -2.21 7.93
C ILE A 92 -8.19 -1.94 7.47
N ILE A 93 -8.36 -1.77 6.17
CA ILE A 93 -9.66 -1.52 5.53
C ILE A 93 -10.15 -2.77 4.79
N GLY A 94 -9.24 -3.58 4.29
CA GLY A 94 -9.55 -4.85 3.64
C GLY A 94 -8.33 -5.74 3.53
N GLN A 95 -8.58 -7.05 3.56
CA GLN A 95 -7.53 -8.06 3.35
C GLN A 95 -8.04 -9.17 2.44
N LYS A 96 -7.13 -9.79 1.70
CA LYS A 96 -7.36 -11.01 0.93
C LYS A 96 -6.31 -12.04 1.28
N ILE A 97 -6.76 -13.20 1.74
CA ILE A 97 -5.91 -14.35 2.04
C ILE A 97 -5.70 -15.17 0.76
N VAL A 98 -4.47 -15.60 0.54
CA VAL A 98 -4.05 -16.45 -0.57
C VAL A 98 -3.28 -17.65 -0.02
N LYS A 99 -3.75 -18.86 -0.28
CA LYS A 99 -3.04 -20.09 0.10
C LYS A 99 -1.80 -20.26 -0.77
N ILE A 100 -0.67 -20.54 -0.15
CA ILE A 100 0.60 -20.83 -0.84
C ILE A 100 0.53 -22.28 -1.35
N ARG A 101 0.92 -22.49 -2.61
CA ARG A 101 0.92 -23.81 -3.24
C ARG A 101 2.18 -24.58 -2.87
N LYS A 102 2.11 -25.91 -2.92
CA LYS A 102 3.29 -26.76 -2.74
C LYS A 102 4.37 -26.39 -3.77
N ASN A 103 5.60 -26.26 -3.30
CA ASN A 103 6.77 -25.88 -4.13
C ASN A 103 6.62 -24.55 -4.90
N GLU A 104 5.77 -23.64 -4.41
CA GLU A 104 5.62 -22.30 -5.01
C GLU A 104 6.84 -21.43 -4.64
N ASN A 105 7.40 -20.74 -5.62
CA ASN A 105 8.46 -19.76 -5.38
C ASN A 105 7.90 -18.34 -5.26
N ALA A 106 8.74 -17.42 -4.78
CA ALA A 106 8.36 -16.03 -4.54
C ALA A 106 7.81 -15.33 -5.79
N LEU A 107 8.36 -15.60 -6.99
CA LEU A 107 7.91 -15.00 -8.24
C LEU A 107 6.50 -15.46 -8.64
N LYS A 108 6.22 -16.76 -8.53
CA LYS A 108 4.87 -17.30 -8.81
C LYS A 108 3.86 -16.76 -7.82
N LEU A 109 4.20 -16.73 -6.53
CA LEU A 109 3.37 -16.18 -5.47
C LEU A 109 3.07 -14.68 -5.72
N SER A 110 4.09 -13.87 -6.06
CA SER A 110 3.91 -12.44 -6.33
C SER A 110 2.93 -12.16 -7.46
N LYS A 111 3.00 -12.91 -8.56
CA LYS A 111 2.07 -12.78 -9.69
C LYS A 111 0.62 -13.10 -9.29
N ARG A 112 0.44 -14.10 -8.43
CA ARG A 112 -0.91 -14.46 -7.94
C ARG A 112 -1.46 -13.42 -6.98
N ILE A 113 -0.63 -12.93 -6.06
CA ILE A 113 -1.01 -11.90 -5.10
C ILE A 113 -1.33 -10.60 -5.85
N LEU A 114 -0.54 -10.19 -6.84
CA LEU A 114 -0.80 -8.99 -7.65
C LEU A 114 -2.21 -8.99 -8.27
N LYS A 115 -2.66 -10.14 -8.79
CA LYS A 115 -4.04 -10.28 -9.30
C LYS A 115 -5.08 -10.02 -8.20
N GLN A 116 -4.84 -10.52 -6.98
CA GLN A 116 -5.73 -10.29 -5.85
C GLN A 116 -5.66 -8.84 -5.34
N GLU A 117 -4.50 -8.21 -5.40
CA GLU A 117 -4.35 -6.78 -5.08
C GLU A 117 -5.23 -5.91 -5.98
N HIS A 118 -5.21 -6.13 -7.30
CA HIS A 118 -6.02 -5.37 -8.25
C HIS A 118 -7.52 -5.49 -7.93
N ILE A 119 -7.98 -6.68 -7.60
CA ILE A 119 -9.40 -6.94 -7.26
C ILE A 119 -9.75 -6.29 -5.91
N LEU A 120 -8.94 -6.57 -4.88
CA LEU A 120 -9.18 -6.07 -3.53
C LEU A 120 -9.14 -4.55 -3.49
N TYR A 121 -8.12 -3.94 -4.12
CA TYR A 121 -7.92 -2.50 -4.04
C TYR A 121 -9.06 -1.74 -4.69
N SER A 122 -9.44 -2.13 -5.89
CA SER A 122 -10.58 -1.51 -6.62
C SER A 122 -11.88 -1.59 -5.81
N LYS A 123 -12.18 -2.77 -5.26
CA LYS A 123 -13.38 -3.00 -4.42
C LYS A 123 -13.34 -2.15 -3.15
N THR A 124 -12.17 -2.13 -2.49
CA THR A 124 -12.00 -1.41 -1.22
C THR A 124 -12.09 0.10 -1.41
N ILE A 125 -11.46 0.65 -2.46
CA ILE A 125 -11.54 2.08 -2.78
C ILE A 125 -12.99 2.49 -3.03
N ARG A 126 -13.73 1.76 -3.87
CA ARG A 126 -15.15 2.07 -4.14
C ARG A 126 -15.98 2.12 -2.86
N LYS A 127 -15.86 1.09 -2.02
CA LYS A 127 -16.58 1.04 -0.73
C LYS A 127 -16.16 2.15 0.21
N PHE A 128 -14.86 2.48 0.24
CA PHE A 128 -14.34 3.53 1.11
C PHE A 128 -14.86 4.90 0.69
N VAL A 129 -14.83 5.20 -0.61
CA VAL A 129 -15.29 6.49 -1.16
C VAL A 129 -16.80 6.67 -1.01
N SER A 130 -17.59 5.59 -1.16
CA SER A 130 -19.06 5.67 -0.97
C SER A 130 -19.49 5.95 0.48
N ASN A 131 -18.56 5.80 1.44
CA ASN A 131 -18.82 6.06 2.87
C ASN A 131 -18.12 7.35 3.39
N LEU A 132 -17.55 8.15 2.49
CA LEU A 132 -17.00 9.47 2.81
C LEU A 132 -18.09 10.54 2.77
#